data_c57c54d3a0a844610318076df4bebf2a
#
_entry.id   c57c54d3a0a844610318076df4bebf2a
#
_cell.length_a   1.000
_cell.length_b   1.000
_cell.length_c   1.000
_cell.angle_alpha   90.00
_cell.angle_beta   90.00
_cell.angle_gamma   90.00
#
_symmetry.space_group_name_H-M   'P 1'
#
loop_
_entity.id
_entity.type
_entity.pdbx_description
1 polymer ?
#
loop_
_entity_poly.entity_id
_entity_poly.type
_entity_poly.pdbx_seq_one_letter_code
_entity_poly.pdbx_strand_id
1 'polypeptide(L)'
;MSAMILKTSYILFETAKLEAENAFGDGTMYIEKYIEDPRHIEFQILADKYGNTIHLGERDCSIQRRHQKLIEESPSPAISDEQRKKMGEIAVKAAKAAEYYSAGTIEFLRDKHGDFYFIEMNTRIQVEHPVTEWVTGIDLIREQIRIAAGKHLTYTQEDIHVHGHAIEVRINAEDTEHDFRPSPGTVTNVHFPGGKGVRIDSALFAGYQIPPYYDSMIAKLIVYDKNRELALRKLRNALGELVLEGVKTNIDYQYEIINDEDFIEGNVDTGFIERFQKKHQ
;
A
#
# COMPACT_ATOMS: atom_id res chain seq x y z
N MET A 1 20.64 5.22 31.62
CA MET A 1 20.65 6.11 30.44
C MET A 1 21.74 7.13 30.64
N SER A 2 22.68 7.30 29.69
CA SER A 2 23.82 8.21 29.90
C SER A 2 23.36 9.68 29.83
N ALA A 3 24.03 10.58 30.59
CA ALA A 3 23.72 12.02 30.57
C ALA A 3 23.84 12.64 29.17
N MET A 4 24.65 12.06 28.28
CA MET A 4 24.82 12.48 26.90
C MET A 4 23.58 12.20 26.07
N ILE A 5 22.95 11.01 26.22
CA ILE A 5 21.71 10.63 25.51
C ILE A 5 20.59 11.58 25.94
N LEU A 6 20.41 11.87 27.21
CA LEU A 6 19.40 12.80 27.71
C LEU A 6 19.56 14.21 27.14
N LYS A 7 20.80 14.72 27.08
CA LYS A 7 21.08 16.04 26.52
C LYS A 7 20.77 16.12 25.02
N THR A 8 21.15 15.08 24.26
CA THR A 8 20.87 15.00 22.83
C THR A 8 19.37 14.92 22.57
N SER A 9 18.64 14.09 23.32
CA SER A 9 17.17 13.97 23.20
C SER A 9 16.45 15.30 23.51
N TYR A 10 16.92 16.05 24.51
CA TYR A 10 16.35 17.35 24.83
C TYR A 10 16.55 18.37 23.70
N ILE A 11 17.76 18.44 23.13
CA ILE A 11 18.05 19.35 21.99
C ILE A 11 17.17 19.00 20.79
N LEU A 12 17.05 17.72 20.43
CA LEU A 12 16.22 17.27 19.33
C LEU A 12 14.73 17.59 19.56
N PHE A 13 14.24 17.43 20.79
CA PHE A 13 12.87 17.77 21.15
C PHE A 13 12.58 19.27 20.98
N GLU A 14 13.46 20.16 21.49
CA GLU A 14 13.31 21.62 21.34
C GLU A 14 13.38 22.05 19.86
N THR A 15 14.27 21.43 19.07
CA THR A 15 14.36 21.69 17.63
C THR A 15 13.06 21.30 16.92
N ALA A 16 12.56 20.09 17.15
CA ALA A 16 11.34 19.60 16.53
C ALA A 16 10.11 20.45 16.94
N LYS A 17 10.05 20.88 18.22
CA LYS A 17 9.01 21.77 18.72
C LYS A 17 9.01 23.11 17.99
N LEU A 18 10.17 23.72 17.82
CA LEU A 18 10.33 24.99 17.12
C LEU A 18 9.95 24.86 15.63
N GLU A 19 10.34 23.77 14.98
CA GLU A 19 9.96 23.47 13.60
C GLU A 19 8.44 23.31 13.46
N ALA A 20 7.80 22.57 14.37
CA ALA A 20 6.35 22.39 14.39
C ALA A 20 5.61 23.72 14.59
N GLU A 21 6.07 24.55 15.55
CA GLU A 21 5.49 25.87 15.80
C GLU A 21 5.60 26.80 14.58
N ASN A 22 6.76 26.79 13.90
CA ASN A 22 6.97 27.61 12.71
C ASN A 22 6.16 27.11 11.49
N ALA A 23 6.02 25.80 11.33
CA ALA A 23 5.34 25.20 10.18
C ALA A 23 3.80 25.16 10.33
N PHE A 24 3.31 24.91 11.54
CA PHE A 24 1.90 24.63 11.80
C PHE A 24 1.23 25.64 12.77
N GLY A 25 1.98 26.54 13.40
CA GLY A 25 1.49 27.46 14.42
C GLY A 25 1.19 26.80 15.77
N ASP A 26 1.59 25.54 15.95
CA ASP A 26 1.40 24.76 17.18
C ASP A 26 2.66 23.90 17.44
N GLY A 27 3.31 24.14 18.55
CA GLY A 27 4.49 23.42 19.02
C GLY A 27 4.18 22.23 19.94
N THR A 28 2.94 21.76 19.98
CA THR A 28 2.57 20.58 20.79
C THR A 28 3.28 19.34 20.29
N MET A 29 3.94 18.62 21.19
CA MET A 29 4.73 17.42 20.89
C MET A 29 4.21 16.23 21.68
N TYR A 30 4.35 15.04 21.08
CA TYR A 30 4.14 13.77 21.76
C TYR A 30 5.27 12.79 21.41
N ILE A 31 5.45 11.76 22.22
CA ILE A 31 6.48 10.73 22.03
C ILE A 31 5.82 9.41 21.76
N GLU A 32 6.20 8.78 20.66
CA GLU A 32 5.74 7.46 20.29
C GLU A 32 6.85 6.42 20.43
N LYS A 33 6.46 5.16 20.62
CA LYS A 33 7.39 4.03 20.54
C LYS A 33 7.85 3.87 19.09
N TYR A 34 9.16 3.98 18.84
CA TYR A 34 9.73 3.67 17.55
C TYR A 34 9.77 2.15 17.33
N ILE A 35 9.20 1.66 16.24
CA ILE A 35 9.24 0.27 15.83
C ILE A 35 10.31 0.12 14.74
N GLU A 36 11.36 -0.65 15.03
CA GLU A 36 12.48 -0.87 14.10
C GLU A 36 12.08 -1.84 12.99
N ASP A 37 12.41 -1.51 11.75
CA ASP A 37 12.22 -2.33 10.55
C ASP A 37 10.84 -3.04 10.49
N PRO A 38 9.73 -2.28 10.67
CA PRO A 38 8.42 -2.90 10.70
C PRO A 38 7.93 -3.25 9.30
N ARG A 39 7.00 -4.19 9.22
CA ARG A 39 6.11 -4.33 8.07
C ARG A 39 4.89 -3.45 8.24
N HIS A 40 4.43 -2.87 7.15
CA HIS A 40 3.17 -2.16 7.07
C HIS A 40 2.08 -3.13 6.62
N ILE A 41 1.24 -3.54 7.55
CA ILE A 41 0.14 -4.49 7.32
C ILE A 41 -1.18 -3.78 7.58
N GLU A 42 -2.11 -3.92 6.66
CA GLU A 42 -3.40 -3.24 6.76
C GLU A 42 -4.56 -4.20 6.47
N PHE A 43 -5.68 -4.02 7.16
CA PHE A 43 -6.87 -4.87 7.02
C PHE A 43 -8.01 -4.10 6.36
N GLN A 44 -8.50 -4.63 5.23
CA GLN A 44 -9.66 -4.08 4.55
C GLN A 44 -10.93 -4.35 5.34
N ILE A 45 -11.64 -3.29 5.69
CA ILE A 45 -12.96 -3.33 6.33
C ILE A 45 -14.04 -3.05 5.30
N LEU A 46 -15.16 -3.73 5.45
CA LEU A 46 -16.41 -3.42 4.78
C LEU A 46 -17.54 -3.49 5.79
N ALA A 47 -18.31 -2.41 5.94
CA ALA A 47 -19.36 -2.30 6.94
C ALA A 47 -20.59 -1.57 6.38
N ASP A 48 -21.79 -2.00 6.79
CA ASP A 48 -23.05 -1.32 6.46
C ASP A 48 -23.55 -0.44 7.61
N LYS A 49 -24.59 0.34 7.35
CA LYS A 49 -25.23 1.23 8.34
C LYS A 49 -26.01 0.50 9.44
N TYR A 50 -26.09 -0.82 9.37
CA TYR A 50 -26.90 -1.65 10.26
C TYR A 50 -26.05 -2.43 11.26
N GLY A 51 -24.72 -2.18 11.26
CA GLY A 51 -23.77 -2.77 12.19
C GLY A 51 -23.14 -4.09 11.71
N ASN A 52 -23.46 -4.54 10.49
CA ASN A 52 -22.74 -5.65 9.87
C ASN A 52 -21.36 -5.16 9.44
N THR A 53 -20.31 -5.78 9.97
CA THR A 53 -18.92 -5.39 9.71
C THR A 53 -18.08 -6.63 9.54
N ILE A 54 -17.34 -6.70 8.45
CA ILE A 54 -16.45 -7.80 8.09
C ILE A 54 -15.08 -7.26 7.72
N HIS A 55 -14.04 -8.11 7.79
CA HIS A 55 -12.75 -7.85 7.16
C HIS A 55 -12.56 -8.75 5.94
N LEU A 56 -11.83 -8.25 4.95
CA LEU A 56 -11.54 -8.92 3.69
C LEU A 56 -10.07 -9.40 3.59
N GLY A 57 -9.45 -9.69 4.73
CA GLY A 57 -8.04 -10.01 4.82
C GLY A 57 -7.14 -8.78 4.81
N GLU A 58 -5.85 -9.08 4.77
CA GLU A 58 -4.80 -8.05 4.82
C GLU A 58 -4.13 -7.80 3.48
N ARG A 59 -3.47 -6.64 3.42
CA ARG A 59 -2.47 -6.27 2.43
C ARG A 59 -1.14 -6.04 3.12
N ASP A 60 -0.05 -6.37 2.44
CA ASP A 60 1.31 -5.96 2.80
C ASP A 60 1.70 -4.75 1.94
N CYS A 61 1.95 -3.63 2.58
CA CYS A 61 2.30 -2.37 1.95
C CYS A 61 3.69 -1.89 2.40
N SER A 62 4.59 -2.83 2.71
CA SER A 62 5.91 -2.53 3.28
C SER A 62 6.86 -1.89 2.27
N ILE A 63 6.68 -2.12 0.96
CA ILE A 63 7.54 -1.51 -0.07
C ILE A 63 7.13 -0.05 -0.27
N GLN A 64 7.90 0.83 0.36
CA GLN A 64 7.61 2.26 0.41
C GLN A 64 8.88 3.08 0.16
N ARG A 65 8.74 4.23 -0.48
CA ARG A 65 9.77 5.25 -0.56
C ARG A 65 9.26 6.55 0.05
N ARG A 66 9.97 7.08 1.06
CA ARG A 66 9.55 8.30 1.78
C ARG A 66 8.09 8.23 2.25
N HIS A 67 7.71 7.07 2.82
CA HIS A 67 6.35 6.76 3.29
C HIS A 67 5.26 6.72 2.20
N GLN A 68 5.64 6.68 0.92
CA GLN A 68 4.73 6.46 -0.20
C GLN A 68 4.84 5.01 -0.66
N LYS A 69 3.72 4.30 -0.65
CA LYS A 69 3.62 2.91 -1.10
C LYS A 69 3.99 2.79 -2.58
N LEU A 70 4.77 1.78 -2.96
CA LEU A 70 5.21 1.51 -4.34
C LEU A 70 4.72 0.17 -4.85
N ILE A 71 4.72 -0.85 -3.99
CA ILE A 71 4.24 -2.21 -4.30
C ILE A 71 3.41 -2.69 -3.12
N GLU A 72 2.25 -3.23 -3.42
CA GLU A 72 1.32 -3.81 -2.45
C GLU A 72 0.96 -5.23 -2.86
N GLU A 73 0.82 -6.13 -1.89
CA GLU A 73 0.43 -7.51 -2.17
C GLU A 73 -0.62 -8.03 -1.17
N SER A 74 -1.43 -8.96 -1.61
CA SER A 74 -2.39 -9.69 -0.78
C SER A 74 -2.45 -11.17 -1.21
N PRO A 75 -2.42 -12.11 -0.23
CA PRO A 75 -2.15 -11.91 1.20
C PRO A 75 -0.68 -11.58 1.47
N SER A 76 -0.37 -11.09 2.67
CA SER A 76 1.02 -10.88 3.11
C SER A 76 1.76 -12.21 3.26
N PRO A 77 2.99 -12.34 2.71
CA PRO A 77 3.81 -13.54 2.91
C PRO A 77 4.29 -13.71 4.36
N ALA A 78 4.17 -12.66 5.18
CA ALA A 78 4.62 -12.67 6.58
C ALA A 78 3.50 -12.99 7.59
N ILE A 79 2.25 -13.15 7.14
CA ILE A 79 1.08 -13.33 8.02
C ILE A 79 0.54 -14.75 7.90
N SER A 80 0.49 -15.47 9.03
CA SER A 80 -0.17 -16.77 9.07
C SER A 80 -1.70 -16.64 9.08
N ASP A 81 -2.41 -17.71 8.73
CA ASP A 81 -3.87 -17.72 8.75
C ASP A 81 -4.44 -17.43 10.14
N GLU A 82 -3.76 -17.88 11.20
CA GLU A 82 -4.14 -17.58 12.58
C GLU A 82 -3.98 -16.09 12.89
N GLN A 83 -2.86 -15.50 12.50
CA GLN A 83 -2.62 -14.05 12.66
C GLN A 83 -3.62 -13.23 11.85
N ARG A 84 -3.91 -13.63 10.61
CA ARG A 84 -4.92 -12.99 9.75
C ARG A 84 -6.27 -12.96 10.41
N LYS A 85 -6.72 -14.11 10.93
CA LYS A 85 -8.01 -14.21 11.64
C LYS A 85 -8.03 -13.32 12.87
N LYS A 86 -7.03 -13.44 13.75
CA LYS A 86 -6.94 -12.67 15.01
C LYS A 86 -6.92 -11.16 14.75
N MET A 87 -6.07 -10.71 13.82
CA MET A 87 -5.93 -9.29 13.54
C MET A 87 -7.14 -8.73 12.76
N GLY A 88 -7.74 -9.53 11.89
CA GLY A 88 -8.98 -9.18 11.22
C GLY A 88 -10.13 -8.97 12.21
N GLU A 89 -10.27 -9.85 13.22
CA GLU A 89 -11.25 -9.66 14.30
C GLU A 89 -11.00 -8.38 15.12
N ILE A 90 -9.72 -8.03 15.34
CA ILE A 90 -9.35 -6.76 16.02
C ILE A 90 -9.73 -5.56 15.14
N ALA A 91 -9.45 -5.62 13.84
CA ALA A 91 -9.80 -4.57 12.90
C ALA A 91 -11.33 -4.37 12.82
N VAL A 92 -12.11 -5.44 12.80
CA VAL A 92 -13.59 -5.39 12.87
C VAL A 92 -14.06 -4.75 14.18
N LYS A 93 -13.46 -5.08 15.33
CA LYS A 93 -13.79 -4.46 16.63
C LYS A 93 -13.51 -2.96 16.63
N ALA A 94 -12.36 -2.55 16.07
CA ALA A 94 -12.01 -1.13 15.97
C ALA A 94 -13.02 -0.36 15.09
N ALA A 95 -13.36 -0.90 13.92
CA ALA A 95 -14.34 -0.28 13.03
C ALA A 95 -15.73 -0.18 13.66
N LYS A 96 -16.19 -1.21 14.39
CA LYS A 96 -17.46 -1.19 15.14
C LYS A 96 -17.44 -0.17 16.27
N ALA A 97 -16.33 -0.04 17.01
CA ALA A 97 -16.21 0.94 18.09
C ALA A 97 -16.24 2.38 17.57
N ALA A 98 -15.79 2.60 16.34
CA ALA A 98 -15.87 3.88 15.63
C ALA A 98 -17.22 4.11 14.93
N GLU A 99 -18.17 3.18 15.04
CA GLU A 99 -19.48 3.20 14.33
C GLU A 99 -19.30 3.42 12.81
N TYR A 100 -18.19 2.90 12.25
CA TYR A 100 -17.84 3.11 10.86
C TYR A 100 -18.68 2.26 9.91
N TYR A 101 -19.05 2.83 8.77
CA TYR A 101 -19.67 2.13 7.64
C TYR A 101 -19.04 2.57 6.32
N SER A 102 -19.11 1.74 5.30
CA SER A 102 -18.47 1.83 3.99
C SER A 102 -17.20 0.94 3.92
N ALA A 103 -16.41 1.10 2.85
CA ALA A 103 -15.07 0.50 2.75
C ALA A 103 -14.06 1.39 3.46
N GLY A 104 -13.30 0.80 4.36
CA GLY A 104 -12.23 1.47 5.12
C GLY A 104 -11.10 0.50 5.41
N THR A 105 -10.02 1.00 5.98
CA THR A 105 -8.82 0.20 6.24
C THR A 105 -8.28 0.53 7.62
N ILE A 106 -7.90 -0.52 8.36
CA ILE A 106 -7.17 -0.39 9.63
C ILE A 106 -5.72 -0.74 9.37
N GLU A 107 -4.82 0.20 9.65
CA GLU A 107 -3.38 0.06 9.41
C GLU A 107 -2.62 -0.29 10.68
N PHE A 108 -1.64 -1.21 10.56
CA PHE A 108 -0.78 -1.66 11.64
C PHE A 108 0.68 -1.69 11.19
N LEU A 109 1.59 -1.46 12.14
CA LEU A 109 2.97 -1.91 12.04
C LEU A 109 3.10 -3.29 12.66
N ARG A 110 3.74 -4.22 11.96
CA ARG A 110 4.14 -5.52 12.50
C ARG A 110 5.64 -5.53 12.69
N ASP A 111 6.09 -5.71 13.94
CA ASP A 111 7.53 -5.78 14.24
C ASP A 111 8.14 -7.15 13.88
N LYS A 112 9.46 -7.26 14.02
CA LYS A 112 10.23 -8.49 13.78
C LYS A 112 9.87 -9.67 14.69
N HIS A 113 9.19 -9.41 15.82
CA HIS A 113 8.74 -10.42 16.77
C HIS A 113 7.33 -10.92 16.45
N GLY A 114 6.63 -10.27 15.50
CA GLY A 114 5.28 -10.58 15.10
C GLY A 114 4.20 -9.86 15.89
N ASP A 115 4.58 -8.88 16.72
CA ASP A 115 3.65 -8.02 17.43
C ASP A 115 3.11 -6.92 16.52
N PHE A 116 1.82 -6.58 16.72
CA PHE A 116 1.12 -5.58 15.93
C PHE A 116 0.85 -4.32 16.74
N TYR A 117 1.09 -3.18 16.11
CA TYR A 117 0.86 -1.85 16.65
C TYR A 117 -0.08 -1.09 15.72
N PHE A 118 -1.22 -0.64 16.25
CA PHE A 118 -2.17 0.17 15.50
C PHE A 118 -1.54 1.52 15.10
N ILE A 119 -1.76 1.95 13.86
CA ILE A 119 -1.35 3.27 13.37
C ILE A 119 -2.58 4.16 13.24
N GLU A 120 -3.45 3.83 12.29
CA GLU A 120 -4.59 4.66 11.94
C GLU A 120 -5.72 3.87 11.29
N MET A 121 -6.85 4.54 11.11
CA MET A 121 -7.94 4.08 10.26
C MET A 121 -8.12 5.03 9.09
N ASN A 122 -8.06 4.50 7.88
CA ASN A 122 -8.40 5.23 6.67
C ASN A 122 -9.89 5.03 6.36
N THR A 123 -10.69 6.08 6.53
CA THR A 123 -12.15 6.07 6.35
C THR A 123 -12.55 6.35 4.90
N ARG A 124 -11.91 5.69 3.98
CA ARG A 124 -12.05 5.80 2.52
C ARG A 124 -11.55 4.56 1.83
N ILE A 125 -11.85 4.42 0.52
CA ILE A 125 -11.16 3.47 -0.34
C ILE A 125 -9.67 3.88 -0.50
N GLN A 126 -8.78 2.92 -0.62
CA GLN A 126 -7.36 3.16 -0.87
C GLN A 126 -6.96 2.76 -2.29
N VAL A 127 -5.80 3.23 -2.73
CA VAL A 127 -5.26 2.95 -4.09
C VAL A 127 -5.13 1.45 -4.31
N GLU A 128 -4.63 0.74 -3.31
CA GLU A 128 -4.28 -0.68 -3.29
C GLU A 128 -5.47 -1.66 -3.07
N HIS A 129 -6.73 -1.15 -3.08
CA HIS A 129 -7.90 -2.00 -2.95
C HIS A 129 -8.00 -3.14 -3.98
N PRO A 130 -7.47 -2.99 -5.23
CA PRO A 130 -7.59 -4.03 -6.24
C PRO A 130 -6.96 -5.37 -5.86
N VAL A 131 -5.87 -5.40 -5.08
CA VAL A 131 -5.29 -6.70 -4.66
C VAL A 131 -6.25 -7.47 -3.74
N THR A 132 -7.00 -6.78 -2.87
CA THR A 132 -8.05 -7.39 -2.07
C THR A 132 -9.22 -7.88 -2.93
N GLU A 133 -9.65 -7.10 -3.91
CA GLU A 133 -10.71 -7.50 -4.85
C GLU A 133 -10.35 -8.79 -5.59
N TRP A 134 -9.10 -8.91 -6.05
CA TRP A 134 -8.64 -10.08 -6.76
C TRP A 134 -8.63 -11.35 -5.91
N VAL A 135 -8.15 -11.28 -4.66
CA VAL A 135 -8.03 -12.46 -3.81
C VAL A 135 -9.34 -12.87 -3.13
N THR A 136 -10.33 -11.95 -3.02
CA THR A 136 -11.63 -12.22 -2.39
C THR A 136 -12.78 -12.36 -3.38
N GLY A 137 -12.62 -11.84 -4.61
CA GLY A 137 -13.68 -11.78 -5.61
C GLY A 137 -14.77 -10.74 -5.31
N ILE A 138 -14.54 -9.82 -4.35
CA ILE A 138 -15.51 -8.79 -3.93
C ILE A 138 -15.13 -7.46 -4.57
N ASP A 139 -16.05 -6.86 -5.32
CA ASP A 139 -15.93 -5.51 -5.88
C ASP A 139 -16.25 -4.46 -4.81
N LEU A 140 -15.19 -3.86 -4.25
CA LEU A 140 -15.28 -2.89 -3.14
C LEU A 140 -15.98 -1.60 -3.55
N ILE A 141 -15.77 -1.13 -4.77
CA ILE A 141 -16.40 0.10 -5.26
C ILE A 141 -17.91 -0.12 -5.42
N ARG A 142 -18.31 -1.27 -5.95
CA ARG A 142 -19.72 -1.65 -6.03
C ARG A 142 -20.37 -1.72 -4.65
N GLU A 143 -19.68 -2.33 -3.69
CA GLU A 143 -20.21 -2.42 -2.32
C GLU A 143 -20.29 -1.05 -1.63
N GLN A 144 -19.36 -0.14 -1.85
CA GLN A 144 -19.48 1.25 -1.37
C GLN A 144 -20.75 1.92 -1.91
N ILE A 145 -21.03 1.78 -3.21
CA ILE A 145 -22.23 2.35 -3.83
C ILE A 145 -23.50 1.73 -3.22
N ARG A 146 -23.52 0.41 -3.00
CA ARG A 146 -24.65 -0.32 -2.41
C ARG A 146 -24.93 0.15 -0.97
N ILE A 147 -23.87 0.26 -0.16
CA ILE A 147 -23.95 0.72 1.24
C ILE A 147 -24.44 2.17 1.29
N ALA A 148 -23.90 3.05 0.44
CA ALA A 148 -24.35 4.42 0.32
C ALA A 148 -25.84 4.53 -0.02
N ALA A 149 -26.33 3.62 -0.90
CA ALA A 149 -27.73 3.49 -1.24
C ALA A 149 -28.60 2.83 -0.13
N GLY A 150 -28.04 2.59 1.07
CA GLY A 150 -28.77 2.04 2.21
C GLY A 150 -29.03 0.53 2.13
N LYS A 151 -28.24 -0.21 1.35
CA LYS A 151 -28.37 -1.67 1.28
C LYS A 151 -27.57 -2.34 2.40
N HIS A 152 -28.07 -3.48 2.89
CA HIS A 152 -27.29 -4.36 3.77
C HIS A 152 -26.13 -5.00 3.02
N LEU A 153 -25.07 -5.33 3.78
CA LEU A 153 -24.06 -6.26 3.29
C LEU A 153 -24.70 -7.59 2.95
N THR A 154 -24.27 -8.18 1.82
CA THR A 154 -24.72 -9.50 1.38
C THR A 154 -23.77 -10.60 1.79
N TYR A 155 -22.67 -10.25 2.43
CA TYR A 155 -21.61 -11.15 2.89
C TYR A 155 -21.57 -11.21 4.40
N THR A 156 -21.33 -12.38 4.94
CA THR A 156 -20.90 -12.63 6.33
C THR A 156 -19.41 -12.85 6.36
N GLN A 157 -18.79 -12.93 7.55
CA GLN A 157 -17.36 -13.19 7.64
C GLN A 157 -16.99 -14.58 7.14
N GLU A 158 -17.90 -15.55 7.25
CA GLU A 158 -17.74 -16.93 6.80
C GLU A 158 -17.73 -17.06 5.28
N ASP A 159 -18.28 -16.10 4.56
CA ASP A 159 -18.26 -16.05 3.09
C ASP A 159 -16.92 -15.53 2.53
N ILE A 160 -16.06 -14.97 3.39
CA ILE A 160 -14.82 -14.36 2.96
C ILE A 160 -13.70 -15.38 2.94
N HIS A 161 -13.24 -15.67 1.73
CA HIS A 161 -12.13 -16.59 1.48
C HIS A 161 -11.07 -15.87 0.65
N VAL A 162 -9.82 -15.92 1.13
CA VAL A 162 -8.66 -15.40 0.40
C VAL A 162 -8.10 -16.51 -0.48
N HIS A 163 -8.11 -16.32 -1.79
CA HIS A 163 -7.63 -17.28 -2.77
C HIS A 163 -6.53 -16.68 -3.64
N GLY A 164 -5.50 -17.48 -3.92
CA GLY A 164 -4.41 -17.04 -4.79
C GLY A 164 -3.56 -15.93 -4.17
N HIS A 165 -2.95 -15.13 -5.04
CA HIS A 165 -2.08 -14.02 -4.65
C HIS A 165 -2.16 -12.91 -5.70
N ALA A 166 -2.32 -11.68 -5.24
CA ALA A 166 -2.34 -10.49 -6.08
C ALA A 166 -1.21 -9.54 -5.69
N ILE A 167 -0.60 -8.90 -6.68
CA ILE A 167 0.43 -7.87 -6.48
C ILE A 167 0.06 -6.67 -7.34
N GLU A 168 0.08 -5.49 -6.75
CA GLU A 168 -0.08 -4.20 -7.41
C GLU A 168 1.24 -3.46 -7.41
N VAL A 169 1.59 -2.82 -8.53
CA VAL A 169 2.69 -1.86 -8.60
C VAL A 169 2.16 -0.51 -9.07
N ARG A 170 2.59 0.56 -8.41
CA ARG A 170 2.26 1.92 -8.80
C ARG A 170 3.20 2.39 -9.88
N ILE A 171 2.66 2.80 -11.01
CA ILE A 171 3.43 3.38 -12.12
C ILE A 171 3.35 4.89 -12.00
N ASN A 172 4.50 5.50 -11.74
CA ASN A 172 4.64 6.93 -11.51
C ASN A 172 5.43 7.58 -12.65
N ALA A 173 5.02 8.76 -13.06
CA ALA A 173 5.79 9.62 -13.98
C ALA A 173 6.91 10.31 -13.20
N GLU A 174 8.00 9.58 -12.96
CA GLU A 174 9.15 9.98 -12.14
C GLU A 174 10.45 9.55 -12.79
N ASP A 175 11.47 10.40 -12.68
CA ASP A 175 12.83 10.13 -13.11
C ASP A 175 13.62 9.48 -11.96
N THR A 176 13.74 8.16 -11.98
CA THR A 176 14.38 7.37 -10.93
C THR A 176 15.89 7.59 -10.85
N GLU A 177 16.53 8.03 -11.94
CA GLU A 177 17.95 8.36 -12.00
C GLU A 177 18.27 9.71 -11.33
N HIS A 178 17.24 10.60 -11.19
CA HIS A 178 17.38 11.93 -10.61
C HIS A 178 16.48 12.11 -9.37
N ASP A 179 16.66 11.25 -8.37
CA ASP A 179 15.96 11.29 -7.07
C ASP A 179 14.42 11.26 -7.18
N PHE A 180 13.88 10.54 -8.16
CA PHE A 180 12.44 10.40 -8.42
C PHE A 180 11.73 11.74 -8.65
N ARG A 181 12.42 12.65 -9.31
CA ARG A 181 11.84 13.92 -9.68
C ARG A 181 10.62 13.69 -10.60
N PRO A 182 9.47 14.35 -10.33
CA PRO A 182 8.29 14.26 -11.20
C PRO A 182 8.64 14.57 -12.67
N SER A 183 8.10 13.80 -13.59
CA SER A 183 8.30 13.92 -15.04
C SER A 183 6.97 14.23 -15.75
N PRO A 184 6.41 15.44 -15.58
CA PRO A 184 5.22 15.85 -16.34
C PRO A 184 5.56 15.97 -17.83
N GLY A 185 4.56 15.80 -18.71
CA GLY A 185 4.78 15.89 -20.14
C GLY A 185 3.72 15.16 -20.93
N THR A 186 3.95 15.06 -22.25
CA THR A 186 3.01 14.40 -23.15
C THR A 186 3.42 12.95 -23.36
N VAL A 187 2.50 12.04 -23.09
CA VAL A 187 2.65 10.62 -23.38
C VAL A 187 2.52 10.41 -24.90
N THR A 188 3.58 9.96 -25.55
CA THR A 188 3.62 9.82 -27.02
C THR A 188 3.16 8.43 -27.47
N ASN A 189 3.42 7.39 -26.66
CA ASN A 189 3.02 6.04 -26.94
C ASN A 189 2.62 5.31 -25.65
N VAL A 190 1.59 4.45 -25.74
CA VAL A 190 1.10 3.62 -24.63
C VAL A 190 0.83 2.23 -25.14
N HIS A 191 1.44 1.24 -24.53
CA HIS A 191 1.03 -0.16 -24.66
C HIS A 191 0.82 -0.76 -23.28
N PHE A 192 -0.41 -1.18 -22.98
CA PHE A 192 -0.74 -1.84 -21.74
C PHE A 192 -0.72 -3.36 -21.91
N PRO A 193 -0.06 -4.10 -21.01
CA PRO A 193 -0.09 -5.55 -21.00
C PRO A 193 -1.52 -6.04 -20.72
N GLY A 194 -1.81 -7.23 -21.21
CA GLY A 194 -3.14 -7.83 -21.04
C GLY A 194 -3.07 -9.32 -20.76
N GLY A 195 -4.25 -9.94 -20.68
CA GLY A 195 -4.38 -11.38 -20.47
C GLY A 195 -5.00 -11.75 -19.11
N LYS A 196 -5.12 -13.06 -18.89
CA LYS A 196 -5.78 -13.58 -17.68
C LYS A 196 -5.00 -13.20 -16.41
N GLY A 197 -5.65 -12.50 -15.49
CA GLY A 197 -5.08 -12.10 -14.22
C GLY A 197 -4.11 -10.91 -14.35
N VAL A 198 -4.30 -10.06 -15.36
CA VAL A 198 -3.65 -8.75 -15.51
C VAL A 198 -4.75 -7.68 -15.57
N ARG A 199 -4.62 -6.64 -14.75
CA ARG A 199 -5.50 -5.48 -14.73
C ARG A 199 -4.65 -4.21 -14.74
N ILE A 200 -5.06 -3.24 -15.53
CA ILE A 200 -4.50 -1.89 -15.54
C ILE A 200 -5.60 -0.90 -15.17
N ASP A 201 -5.35 -0.09 -14.15
CA ASP A 201 -6.19 1.05 -13.81
C ASP A 201 -5.43 2.33 -14.20
N SER A 202 -5.86 3.00 -15.26
CA SER A 202 -5.21 4.19 -15.79
C SER A 202 -6.18 5.04 -16.61
N ALA A 203 -5.89 6.35 -16.71
CA ALA A 203 -6.55 7.27 -17.63
C ALA A 203 -5.68 7.62 -18.84
N LEU A 204 -4.51 6.98 -19.01
CA LEU A 204 -3.56 7.33 -20.07
C LEU A 204 -4.00 6.86 -21.45
N PHE A 205 -3.65 7.67 -22.43
CA PHE A 205 -3.73 7.36 -23.86
C PHE A 205 -2.63 8.12 -24.60
N ALA A 206 -2.30 7.74 -25.83
CA ALA A 206 -1.32 8.47 -26.64
C ALA A 206 -1.82 9.91 -26.91
N GLY A 207 -1.00 10.89 -26.54
CA GLY A 207 -1.35 12.32 -26.56
C GLY A 207 -1.84 12.88 -25.22
N TYR A 208 -2.00 12.03 -24.17
CA TYR A 208 -2.36 12.51 -22.84
C TYR A 208 -1.27 13.42 -22.27
N GLN A 209 -1.70 14.56 -21.71
CA GLN A 209 -0.81 15.51 -21.04
C GLN A 209 -0.82 15.27 -19.54
N ILE A 210 0.29 14.79 -18.98
CA ILE A 210 0.45 14.63 -17.51
C ILE A 210 0.71 16.03 -16.94
N PRO A 211 -0.18 16.57 -16.09
CA PRO A 211 -0.02 17.88 -15.51
C PRO A 211 0.98 17.89 -14.35
N PRO A 212 1.68 19.01 -14.08
CA PRO A 212 2.63 19.10 -12.97
C PRO A 212 1.98 19.40 -11.61
N TYR A 213 0.64 19.43 -11.51
CA TYR A 213 -0.10 19.92 -10.34
C TYR A 213 -0.65 18.82 -9.44
N TYR A 214 -0.59 17.56 -9.89
CA TYR A 214 -1.12 16.40 -9.17
C TYR A 214 0.01 15.42 -8.84
N ASP A 215 -0.35 14.37 -8.08
CA ASP A 215 0.53 13.23 -7.82
C ASP A 215 1.08 12.63 -9.11
N SER A 216 2.29 12.08 -9.04
CA SER A 216 3.00 11.48 -10.18
C SER A 216 2.42 10.14 -10.62
N MET A 217 1.53 9.52 -9.85
CA MET A 217 0.95 8.21 -10.17
C MET A 217 0.03 8.31 -11.38
N ILE A 218 0.36 7.56 -12.44
CA ILE A 218 -0.33 7.60 -13.74
C ILE A 218 -1.02 6.30 -14.11
N ALA A 219 -0.64 5.20 -13.47
CA ALA A 219 -1.28 3.90 -13.64
C ALA A 219 -1.02 3.00 -12.42
N LYS A 220 -1.85 1.96 -12.30
CA LYS A 220 -1.60 0.80 -11.45
C LYS A 220 -1.61 -0.43 -12.34
N LEU A 221 -0.59 -1.25 -12.20
CA LEU A 221 -0.53 -2.59 -12.79
C LEU A 221 -0.79 -3.59 -11.68
N ILE A 222 -1.84 -4.37 -11.81
CA ILE A 222 -2.23 -5.39 -10.85
C ILE A 222 -2.18 -6.76 -11.53
N VAL A 223 -1.55 -7.72 -10.89
CA VAL A 223 -1.52 -9.11 -11.34
C VAL A 223 -2.09 -10.05 -10.30
N TYR A 224 -2.66 -11.15 -10.76
CA TYR A 224 -3.21 -12.20 -9.91
C TYR A 224 -2.87 -13.59 -10.45
N ASP A 225 -2.50 -14.52 -9.56
CA ASP A 225 -2.38 -15.94 -9.88
C ASP A 225 -2.64 -16.83 -8.65
N LYS A 226 -2.48 -18.14 -8.82
CA LYS A 226 -2.76 -19.16 -7.79
C LYS A 226 -1.91 -19.03 -6.54
N ASN A 227 -0.69 -18.50 -6.67
CA ASN A 227 0.25 -18.29 -5.58
C ASN A 227 1.21 -17.14 -5.92
N ARG A 228 2.01 -16.72 -4.93
CA ARG A 228 2.94 -15.60 -5.04
C ARG A 228 3.99 -15.79 -6.14
N GLU A 229 4.55 -16.99 -6.27
CA GLU A 229 5.58 -17.28 -7.30
C GLU A 229 5.03 -17.05 -8.71
N LEU A 230 3.83 -17.56 -9.00
CA LEU A 230 3.18 -17.38 -10.31
C LEU A 230 2.75 -15.92 -10.53
N ALA A 231 2.29 -15.23 -9.48
CA ALA A 231 1.98 -13.80 -9.56
C ALA A 231 3.24 -12.98 -9.88
N LEU A 232 4.38 -13.27 -9.24
CA LEU A 232 5.66 -12.62 -9.54
C LEU A 232 6.13 -12.87 -10.97
N ARG A 233 6.01 -14.10 -11.49
CA ARG A 233 6.34 -14.40 -12.88
C ARG A 233 5.47 -13.60 -13.85
N LYS A 234 4.16 -13.50 -13.55
CA LYS A 234 3.22 -12.71 -14.34
C LYS A 234 3.55 -11.22 -14.28
N LEU A 235 3.91 -10.70 -13.10
CA LEU A 235 4.29 -9.31 -12.92
C LEU A 235 5.53 -8.94 -13.74
N ARG A 236 6.56 -9.81 -13.76
CA ARG A 236 7.75 -9.62 -14.60
C ARG A 236 7.38 -9.51 -16.07
N ASN A 237 6.54 -10.42 -16.56
CA ASN A 237 6.10 -10.38 -17.96
C ASN A 237 5.29 -9.11 -18.25
N ALA A 238 4.35 -8.76 -17.38
CA ALA A 238 3.51 -7.58 -17.57
C ALA A 238 4.30 -6.27 -17.51
N LEU A 239 5.28 -6.13 -16.60
CA LEU A 239 6.17 -4.96 -16.59
C LEU A 239 7.06 -4.89 -17.83
N GLY A 240 7.54 -6.05 -18.32
CA GLY A 240 8.32 -6.12 -19.56
C GLY A 240 7.54 -5.79 -20.83
N GLU A 241 6.22 -5.99 -20.82
CA GLU A 241 5.31 -5.63 -21.93
C GLU A 241 4.80 -4.19 -21.83
N LEU A 242 4.83 -3.55 -20.64
CA LEU A 242 4.31 -2.22 -20.41
C LEU A 242 5.21 -1.17 -21.07
N VAL A 243 4.66 -0.44 -22.06
CA VAL A 243 5.40 0.64 -22.73
C VAL A 243 4.70 1.98 -22.49
N LEU A 244 5.44 2.93 -21.93
CA LEU A 244 5.04 4.33 -21.77
C LEU A 244 6.18 5.21 -22.27
N GLU A 245 5.94 5.98 -23.34
CA GLU A 245 6.94 6.86 -23.95
C GLU A 245 6.52 8.33 -23.86
N GLY A 246 7.49 9.22 -23.93
CA GLY A 246 7.30 10.66 -23.87
C GLY A 246 7.55 11.29 -22.49
N VAL A 247 7.56 10.45 -21.43
CA VAL A 247 7.88 10.85 -20.06
C VAL A 247 8.78 9.79 -19.41
N LYS A 248 9.52 10.18 -18.38
CA LYS A 248 10.23 9.21 -17.52
C LYS A 248 9.25 8.57 -16.56
N THR A 249 9.45 7.28 -16.28
CA THR A 249 8.61 6.48 -15.35
C THR A 249 9.48 5.62 -14.46
N ASN A 250 8.87 5.11 -13.39
CA ASN A 250 9.51 4.18 -12.46
C ASN A 250 9.38 2.70 -12.89
N ILE A 251 8.98 2.38 -14.13
CA ILE A 251 8.73 1.00 -14.59
C ILE A 251 9.99 0.12 -14.42
N ASP A 252 11.15 0.58 -14.89
CA ASP A 252 12.40 -0.18 -14.79
C ASP A 252 12.80 -0.39 -13.33
N TYR A 253 12.63 0.61 -12.49
CA TYR A 253 12.87 0.52 -11.05
C TYR A 253 11.96 -0.50 -10.37
N GLN A 254 10.67 -0.54 -10.72
CA GLN A 254 9.75 -1.58 -10.26
C GLN A 254 10.19 -2.97 -10.71
N TYR A 255 10.66 -3.09 -11.96
CA TYR A 255 11.18 -4.35 -12.49
C TYR A 255 12.43 -4.83 -11.73
N GLU A 256 13.33 -3.94 -11.37
CA GLU A 256 14.50 -4.26 -10.55
C GLU A 256 14.10 -4.73 -9.15
N ILE A 257 13.17 -4.05 -8.48
CA ILE A 257 12.68 -4.44 -7.14
C ILE A 257 12.12 -5.85 -7.14
N ILE A 258 11.25 -6.20 -8.09
CA ILE A 258 10.60 -7.52 -8.10
C ILE A 258 11.54 -8.66 -8.50
N ASN A 259 12.76 -8.36 -8.95
CA ASN A 259 13.81 -9.32 -9.21
C ASN A 259 14.87 -9.38 -8.09
N ASP A 260 14.79 -8.54 -7.07
CA ASP A 260 15.66 -8.63 -5.90
C ASP A 260 15.34 -9.88 -5.07
N GLU A 261 16.37 -10.56 -4.57
CA GLU A 261 16.24 -11.81 -3.82
C GLU A 261 15.39 -11.64 -2.56
N ASP A 262 15.60 -10.56 -1.80
CA ASP A 262 14.85 -10.30 -0.57
C ASP A 262 13.36 -10.08 -0.88
N PHE A 263 13.04 -9.40 -2.00
CA PHE A 263 11.65 -9.25 -2.43
C PHE A 263 11.05 -10.59 -2.85
N ILE A 264 11.77 -11.40 -3.62
CA ILE A 264 11.31 -12.73 -4.07
C ILE A 264 11.02 -13.63 -2.87
N GLU A 265 11.90 -13.64 -1.87
CA GLU A 265 11.75 -14.43 -0.63
C GLU A 265 10.71 -13.84 0.33
N GLY A 266 10.24 -12.63 0.09
CA GLY A 266 9.32 -11.93 0.98
C GLY A 266 9.99 -11.36 2.24
N ASN A 267 11.30 -11.19 2.24
CA ASN A 267 12.10 -10.60 3.32
C ASN A 267 12.11 -9.07 3.24
N VAL A 268 10.95 -8.46 3.32
CA VAL A 268 10.77 -7.01 3.15
C VAL A 268 10.22 -6.36 4.41
N ASP A 269 10.52 -5.08 4.58
CA ASP A 269 10.02 -4.18 5.62
C ASP A 269 10.00 -2.74 5.07
N THR A 270 9.60 -1.76 5.87
CA THR A 270 9.51 -0.36 5.43
C THR A 270 10.87 0.28 5.11
N GLY A 271 11.99 -0.31 5.54
CA GLY A 271 13.36 0.10 5.22
C GLY A 271 13.95 -0.57 3.97
N PHE A 272 13.19 -1.47 3.32
CA PHE A 272 13.68 -2.23 2.15
C PHE A 272 14.24 -1.33 1.05
N ILE A 273 13.52 -0.31 0.63
CA ILE A 273 13.92 0.58 -0.48
C ILE A 273 15.24 1.29 -0.20
N GLU A 274 15.47 1.72 1.03
CA GLU A 274 16.75 2.36 1.39
C GLU A 274 17.93 1.39 1.29
N ARG A 275 17.74 0.13 1.71
CA ARG A 275 18.75 -0.92 1.58
C ARG A 275 18.98 -1.29 0.13
N PHE A 276 17.89 -1.45 -0.64
CA PHE A 276 17.93 -1.73 -2.06
C PHE A 276 18.73 -0.67 -2.84
N GLN A 277 18.46 0.61 -2.61
CA GLN A 277 19.19 1.71 -3.24
C GLN A 277 20.69 1.70 -2.90
N LYS A 278 21.06 1.43 -1.64
CA LYS A 278 22.47 1.32 -1.22
C LYS A 278 23.20 0.13 -1.86
N LYS A 279 22.48 -0.94 -2.19
CA LYS A 279 23.03 -2.16 -2.85
C LYS A 279 23.35 -1.92 -4.32
N HIS A 280 22.66 -0.96 -4.97
CA HIS A 280 22.73 -0.69 -6.41
C HIS A 280 23.41 0.66 -6.76
N GLN A 281 23.94 1.38 -5.76
CA GLN A 281 24.85 2.53 -5.93
C GLN A 281 26.30 2.06 -6.05
#